data_1195183466b33a52d292bbb5c1f0a46a
#
_entry.id   1195183466b33a52d292bbb5c1f0a46a
#
_cell.length_a   1.000
_cell.length_b   1.000
_cell.length_c   1.000
_cell.angle_alpha   90.00
_cell.angle_beta   90.00
_cell.angle_gamma   90.00
#
_symmetry.space_group_name_H-M   'P 1'
#
loop_
_entity.id
_entity.type
_entity.pdbx_description
1 polymer ?
#
loop_
_entity_poly.entity_id
_entity_poly.type
_entity_poly.pdbx_seq_one_letter_code
_entity_poly.pdbx_strand_id
1 'polypeptide(L)'
;SLIQDISGSGAGWRGPALIIGAIGILLGMYLFPTLKHHRSIVNFIFVFPLLFTFVVTVIIPLCLGVFYSFTDWNGIKMTGFVGFANYKAMFNEPSFLWSLIITILFVVLNMVLVNVVAFMLALLCTSKVKGLSFFRASYFLPNLIGGIVLGYVWQFVFNNVLIKMTNNISLLSKTNTAMMAIIVVYIWQYAGYIMLIYVTGLTQVPKDVLEASQIDGANAVTTLFKIKIPMIAATITICTFLTLTSAFKQFDVNMALTNGTGSVASFFGNYLTNGTQMLALNIYNTAISKNNYALGQAKAILFFIILAAVSIIQVRISNKKEVEM
;
A
#
# COMPACT_ATOMS: atom_id res chain seq x y z
N SER A 1 -6.84 -32.47 21.47
CA SER A 1 -7.68 -32.58 22.68
C SER A 1 -8.15 -31.22 23.17
N LEU A 2 -7.30 -30.20 23.23
CA LEU A 2 -7.68 -28.82 23.68
C LEU A 2 -8.82 -28.22 22.83
N ILE A 3 -8.86 -28.46 21.52
CA ILE A 3 -9.90 -27.92 20.61
C ILE A 3 -11.23 -28.68 20.80
N GLN A 4 -11.19 -29.97 21.10
CA GLN A 4 -12.39 -30.77 21.42
C GLN A 4 -12.99 -30.44 22.78
N ASP A 5 -12.17 -30.08 23.78
CA ASP A 5 -12.64 -29.64 25.08
C ASP A 5 -13.30 -28.24 25.06
N ILE A 6 -13.02 -27.41 24.08
CA ILE A 6 -13.63 -26.08 23.89
C ILE A 6 -15.07 -26.19 23.34
N SER A 7 -15.47 -27.31 22.73
CA SER A 7 -16.79 -27.51 22.12
C SER A 7 -17.84 -28.19 23.06
N GLY A 8 -17.47 -28.59 24.27
CA GLY A 8 -18.37 -29.15 25.25
C GLY A 8 -19.17 -28.09 26.01
N SER A 9 -20.38 -28.43 26.43
CA SER A 9 -21.36 -27.53 27.08
C SER A 9 -20.94 -26.88 28.40
N GLY A 10 -19.69 -27.09 28.87
CA GLY A 10 -19.08 -26.39 29.99
C GLY A 10 -18.05 -25.31 29.58
N ALA A 11 -17.85 -25.10 28.28
CA ALA A 11 -16.76 -24.29 27.76
C ALA A 11 -16.98 -22.75 27.84
N GLY A 12 -18.22 -22.30 28.02
CA GLY A 12 -18.56 -20.87 28.00
C GLY A 12 -17.83 -20.02 29.06
N TRP A 13 -17.45 -20.63 30.20
CA TRP A 13 -16.75 -19.95 31.30
C TRP A 13 -15.23 -20.06 31.24
N ARG A 14 -14.67 -21.00 30.48
CA ARG A 14 -13.20 -21.24 30.44
C ARG A 14 -12.46 -20.10 29.72
N GLY A 15 -13.00 -19.59 28.63
CA GLY A 15 -12.43 -18.45 27.90
C GLY A 15 -12.38 -17.18 28.75
N PRO A 16 -13.53 -16.70 29.27
CA PRO A 16 -13.56 -15.58 30.21
C PRO A 16 -12.68 -15.76 31.46
N ALA A 17 -12.67 -16.98 32.05
CA ALA A 17 -11.84 -17.27 33.21
C ALA A 17 -10.33 -17.18 32.90
N LEU A 18 -9.88 -17.65 31.75
CA LEU A 18 -8.49 -17.51 31.28
C LEU A 18 -8.11 -16.04 31.07
N ILE A 19 -9.00 -15.26 30.46
CA ILE A 19 -8.79 -13.83 30.24
C ILE A 19 -8.70 -13.07 31.59
N ILE A 20 -9.64 -13.35 32.49
CA ILE A 20 -9.66 -12.74 33.83
C ILE A 20 -8.40 -13.16 34.62
N GLY A 21 -8.02 -14.43 34.54
CA GLY A 21 -6.79 -14.93 35.17
C GLY A 21 -5.54 -14.28 34.60
N ALA A 22 -5.43 -14.14 33.30
CA ALA A 22 -4.33 -13.45 32.65
C ALA A 22 -4.25 -11.96 33.04
N ILE A 23 -5.41 -11.26 33.04
CA ILE A 23 -5.50 -9.87 33.51
C ILE A 23 -5.13 -9.77 34.99
N GLY A 24 -5.60 -10.71 35.83
CA GLY A 24 -5.26 -10.75 37.25
C GLY A 24 -3.76 -10.95 37.50
N ILE A 25 -3.11 -11.84 36.72
CA ILE A 25 -1.66 -12.05 36.78
C ILE A 25 -0.91 -10.77 36.36
N LEU A 26 -1.33 -10.14 35.25
CA LEU A 26 -0.72 -8.91 34.76
C LEU A 26 -0.84 -7.75 35.75
N LEU A 27 -2.04 -7.57 36.33
CA LEU A 27 -2.27 -6.56 37.37
C LEU A 27 -1.48 -6.87 38.63
N GLY A 28 -1.41 -8.15 39.06
CA GLY A 28 -0.61 -8.57 40.21
C GLY A 28 0.88 -8.29 39.99
N MET A 29 1.41 -8.60 38.82
CA MET A 29 2.82 -8.32 38.49
C MET A 29 3.11 -6.82 38.39
N TYR A 30 2.15 -6.02 37.95
CA TYR A 30 2.30 -4.57 37.84
C TYR A 30 2.24 -3.87 39.23
N LEU A 31 1.35 -4.33 40.10
CA LEU A 31 1.12 -3.74 41.42
C LEU A 31 2.14 -4.17 42.47
N PHE A 32 2.83 -5.32 42.29
CA PHE A 32 3.84 -5.82 43.22
C PHE A 32 5.26 -5.53 42.73
N PRO A 33 5.93 -4.46 43.21
CA PRO A 33 7.25 -4.03 42.76
C PRO A 33 8.42 -4.85 43.33
N THR A 34 8.16 -6.01 43.94
CA THR A 34 9.17 -6.82 44.62
C THR A 34 10.11 -7.58 43.71
N LEU A 35 9.79 -7.74 42.42
CA LEU A 35 10.64 -8.41 41.44
C LEU A 35 11.57 -7.39 40.74
N LYS A 36 12.88 -7.60 40.84
CA LYS A 36 13.92 -6.74 40.20
C LYS A 36 13.68 -6.43 38.73
N HIS A 37 12.96 -7.32 38.01
CA HIS A 37 12.69 -7.21 36.57
C HIS A 37 11.19 -7.16 36.22
N HIS A 38 10.32 -6.83 37.17
CA HIS A 38 8.87 -6.86 36.99
C HIS A 38 8.41 -6.00 35.78
N ARG A 39 8.96 -4.81 35.59
CA ARG A 39 8.62 -3.91 34.46
C ARG A 39 8.96 -4.54 33.12
N SER A 40 10.13 -5.18 33.01
CA SER A 40 10.53 -5.87 31.78
C SER A 40 9.60 -7.05 31.44
N ILE A 41 9.22 -7.81 32.46
CA ILE A 41 8.30 -8.96 32.31
C ILE A 41 6.89 -8.46 31.89
N VAL A 42 6.37 -7.43 32.55
CA VAL A 42 5.08 -6.82 32.24
C VAL A 42 5.10 -6.26 30.80
N ASN A 43 6.11 -5.49 30.45
CA ASN A 43 6.26 -4.97 29.08
C ASN A 43 6.32 -6.09 28.03
N PHE A 44 7.09 -7.17 28.33
CA PHE A 44 7.14 -8.33 27.44
C PHE A 44 5.77 -8.98 27.25
N ILE A 45 5.00 -9.19 28.32
CA ILE A 45 3.66 -9.80 28.25
C ILE A 45 2.70 -8.94 27.45
N PHE A 46 2.76 -7.59 27.58
CA PHE A 46 1.93 -6.69 26.79
C PHE A 46 2.31 -6.67 25.30
N VAL A 47 3.60 -6.77 24.98
CA VAL A 47 4.10 -6.77 23.60
C VAL A 47 4.01 -8.16 22.95
N PHE A 48 4.03 -9.23 23.76
CA PHE A 48 4.05 -10.62 23.27
C PHE A 48 2.91 -10.97 22.32
N PRO A 49 1.63 -10.65 22.56
CA PRO A 49 0.55 -10.97 21.63
C PRO A 49 0.76 -10.35 20.24
N LEU A 50 1.24 -9.10 20.21
CA LEU A 50 1.58 -8.40 18.98
C LEU A 50 2.74 -9.07 18.25
N LEU A 51 3.83 -9.34 18.96
CA LEU A 51 5.01 -10.01 18.40
C LEU A 51 4.68 -11.42 17.91
N PHE A 52 3.93 -12.18 18.71
CA PHE A 52 3.50 -13.53 18.35
C PHE A 52 2.68 -13.52 17.06
N THR A 53 1.66 -12.66 16.99
CA THR A 53 0.84 -12.51 15.79
C THR A 53 1.70 -12.11 14.59
N PHE A 54 2.60 -11.14 14.74
CA PHE A 54 3.50 -10.69 13.67
C PHE A 54 4.41 -11.82 13.18
N VAL A 55 5.00 -12.60 14.09
CA VAL A 55 5.86 -13.74 13.70
C VAL A 55 5.06 -14.79 12.96
N VAL A 56 3.88 -15.17 13.46
CA VAL A 56 3.05 -16.23 12.84
C VAL A 56 2.46 -15.80 11.50
N THR A 57 2.02 -14.56 11.36
CA THR A 57 1.32 -14.11 10.14
C THR A 57 2.23 -13.48 9.09
N VAL A 58 3.41 -12.99 9.47
CA VAL A 58 4.32 -12.29 8.55
C VAL A 58 5.65 -13.03 8.40
N ILE A 59 6.35 -13.27 9.51
CA ILE A 59 7.72 -13.82 9.44
C ILE A 59 7.73 -15.28 8.96
N ILE A 60 6.90 -16.14 9.55
CA ILE A 60 6.84 -17.55 9.16
C ILE A 60 6.44 -17.71 7.69
N PRO A 61 5.34 -17.10 7.17
CA PRO A 61 5.00 -17.18 5.75
C PRO A 61 6.09 -16.61 4.83
N LEU A 62 6.77 -15.53 5.24
CA LEU A 62 7.88 -14.98 4.48
C LEU A 62 9.04 -15.98 4.35
N CYS A 63 9.46 -16.58 5.47
CA CYS A 63 10.52 -17.59 5.48
C CYS A 63 10.15 -18.82 4.65
N LEU A 64 8.92 -19.29 4.77
CA LEU A 64 8.40 -20.40 3.95
C LEU A 64 8.34 -20.01 2.46
N GLY A 65 7.90 -18.78 2.14
CA GLY A 65 7.91 -18.28 0.77
C GLY A 65 9.32 -18.25 0.17
N VAL A 66 10.31 -17.77 0.94
CA VAL A 66 11.73 -17.81 0.52
C VAL A 66 12.16 -19.26 0.27
N PHE A 67 11.87 -20.19 1.19
CA PHE A 67 12.22 -21.59 1.03
C PHE A 67 11.57 -22.19 -0.21
N TYR A 68 10.27 -22.05 -0.39
CA TYR A 68 9.54 -22.60 -1.53
C TYR A 68 9.93 -21.97 -2.87
N SER A 69 10.46 -20.76 -2.90
CA SER A 69 10.96 -20.15 -4.14
C SER A 69 12.14 -20.89 -4.78
N PHE A 70 12.86 -21.69 -3.99
CA PHE A 70 13.99 -22.53 -4.46
C PHE A 70 13.59 -23.98 -4.76
N THR A 71 12.31 -24.31 -4.71
CA THR A 71 11.77 -25.65 -4.90
C THR A 71 10.88 -25.73 -6.13
N ASP A 72 10.40 -26.93 -6.44
CA ASP A 72 9.36 -27.20 -7.45
C ASP A 72 7.94 -27.27 -6.86
N TRP A 73 7.72 -26.62 -5.73
CA TRP A 73 6.44 -26.70 -5.01
C TRP A 73 5.26 -26.23 -5.86
N ASN A 74 4.22 -27.06 -5.95
CA ASN A 74 3.01 -26.82 -6.74
C ASN A 74 1.77 -26.47 -5.89
N GLY A 75 1.96 -26.12 -4.61
CA GLY A 75 0.87 -25.80 -3.68
C GLY A 75 0.46 -26.99 -2.80
N ILE A 76 0.72 -28.24 -3.21
CA ILE A 76 0.37 -29.47 -2.49
C ILE A 76 1.59 -30.31 -2.18
N LYS A 77 2.45 -30.53 -3.18
CA LYS A 77 3.65 -31.36 -3.09
C LYS A 77 4.89 -30.58 -3.46
N MET A 78 5.97 -30.90 -2.77
CA MET A 78 7.33 -30.52 -3.12
C MET A 78 8.06 -31.82 -3.47
N THR A 79 8.61 -31.93 -4.69
CA THR A 79 9.33 -33.14 -5.14
C THR A 79 10.83 -32.93 -5.09
N GLY A 80 11.31 -31.67 -5.16
CA GLY A 80 12.73 -31.42 -5.11
C GLY A 80 13.12 -29.96 -4.91
N PHE A 81 14.40 -29.78 -4.66
CA PHE A 81 15.04 -28.46 -4.61
C PHE A 81 15.62 -28.13 -5.99
N VAL A 82 15.18 -27.02 -6.59
CA VAL A 82 15.58 -26.61 -7.95
C VAL A 82 16.57 -25.43 -7.95
N GLY A 83 16.99 -24.96 -6.78
CA GLY A 83 17.89 -23.83 -6.66
C GLY A 83 17.34 -22.54 -7.31
N PHE A 84 18.15 -21.89 -8.13
CA PHE A 84 17.78 -20.63 -8.80
C PHE A 84 16.99 -20.80 -10.11
N ALA A 85 16.50 -22.00 -10.45
CA ALA A 85 15.78 -22.24 -11.70
C ALA A 85 14.53 -21.37 -11.86
N ASN A 86 13.75 -21.17 -10.79
CA ASN A 86 12.57 -20.29 -10.79
C ASN A 86 12.94 -18.82 -11.05
N TYR A 87 14.03 -18.33 -10.49
CA TYR A 87 14.53 -16.98 -10.73
C TYR A 87 15.00 -16.80 -12.17
N LYS A 88 15.69 -17.79 -12.74
CA LYS A 88 16.08 -17.77 -14.15
C LYS A 88 14.86 -17.81 -15.08
N ALA A 89 13.90 -18.66 -14.79
CA ALA A 89 12.63 -18.74 -15.54
C ALA A 89 11.86 -17.43 -15.51
N MET A 90 11.77 -16.79 -14.35
CA MET A 90 11.10 -15.49 -14.17
C MET A 90 11.69 -14.39 -15.07
N PHE A 91 13.03 -14.25 -15.10
CA PHE A 91 13.69 -13.25 -15.95
C PHE A 91 13.61 -13.56 -17.44
N ASN A 92 13.37 -14.81 -17.82
CA ASN A 92 13.15 -15.22 -19.21
C ASN A 92 11.67 -15.07 -19.65
N GLU A 93 10.75 -14.69 -18.74
CA GLU A 93 9.34 -14.48 -19.04
C GLU A 93 9.08 -13.01 -19.46
N PRO A 94 8.81 -12.70 -20.75
CA PRO A 94 8.61 -11.33 -21.22
C PRO A 94 7.45 -10.62 -20.51
N SER A 95 6.39 -11.36 -20.15
CA SER A 95 5.24 -10.81 -19.43
C SER A 95 5.59 -10.34 -18.03
N PHE A 96 6.53 -10.99 -17.35
CA PHE A 96 7.03 -10.56 -16.05
C PHE A 96 7.84 -9.26 -16.16
N LEU A 97 8.78 -9.20 -17.11
CA LEU A 97 9.60 -8.01 -17.35
C LEU A 97 8.73 -6.80 -17.74
N TRP A 98 7.72 -7.02 -18.58
CA TRP A 98 6.74 -5.98 -18.92
C TRP A 98 6.00 -5.50 -17.69
N SER A 99 5.47 -6.42 -16.88
CA SER A 99 4.74 -6.09 -15.65
C SER A 99 5.60 -5.31 -14.65
N LEU A 100 6.89 -5.60 -14.56
CA LEU A 100 7.83 -4.85 -13.73
C LEU A 100 7.99 -3.40 -14.23
N ILE A 101 8.20 -3.22 -15.53
CA ILE A 101 8.39 -1.89 -16.14
C ILE A 101 7.14 -1.02 -15.95
N ILE A 102 5.95 -1.55 -16.28
CA ILE A 102 4.72 -0.76 -16.14
C ILE A 102 4.39 -0.45 -14.66
N THR A 103 4.76 -1.35 -13.74
CA THR A 103 4.60 -1.09 -12.31
C THR A 103 5.51 0.05 -11.85
N ILE A 104 6.77 0.05 -12.24
CA ILE A 104 7.70 1.15 -11.92
C ILE A 104 7.19 2.48 -12.51
N LEU A 105 6.77 2.46 -13.78
CA LEU A 105 6.21 3.64 -14.43
C LEU A 105 4.96 4.15 -13.69
N PHE A 106 4.05 3.24 -13.33
CA PHE A 106 2.85 3.56 -12.56
C PHE A 106 3.19 4.18 -11.20
N VAL A 107 4.16 3.60 -10.47
CA VAL A 107 4.61 4.10 -9.17
C VAL A 107 5.17 5.51 -9.29
N VAL A 108 6.09 5.75 -10.23
CA VAL A 108 6.72 7.08 -10.42
C VAL A 108 5.68 8.14 -10.77
N LEU A 109 4.78 7.82 -11.71
CA LEU A 109 3.72 8.76 -12.10
C LEU A 109 2.77 9.05 -10.94
N ASN A 110 2.29 8.03 -10.25
CA ASN A 110 1.33 8.24 -9.16
C ASN A 110 1.98 8.85 -7.91
N MET A 111 3.25 8.57 -7.63
CA MET A 111 3.97 9.24 -6.54
C MET A 111 3.96 10.77 -6.74
N VAL A 112 4.10 11.25 -7.97
CA VAL A 112 4.02 12.68 -8.28
C VAL A 112 2.57 13.16 -8.33
N LEU A 113 1.72 12.51 -9.14
CA LEU A 113 0.37 13.02 -9.43
C LEU A 113 -0.54 12.99 -8.18
N VAL A 114 -0.53 11.91 -7.40
CA VAL A 114 -1.33 11.81 -6.17
C VAL A 114 -0.90 12.87 -5.16
N ASN A 115 0.42 13.06 -4.96
CA ASN A 115 0.91 14.04 -4.00
C ASN A 115 0.61 15.48 -4.43
N VAL A 116 0.77 15.80 -5.73
CA VAL A 116 0.42 17.13 -6.26
C VAL A 116 -1.07 17.42 -6.09
N VAL A 117 -1.94 16.50 -6.51
CA VAL A 117 -3.40 16.66 -6.37
C VAL A 117 -3.80 16.75 -4.90
N ALA A 118 -3.29 15.85 -4.05
CA ALA A 118 -3.57 15.84 -2.62
C ALA A 118 -3.11 17.12 -1.92
N PHE A 119 -1.94 17.64 -2.27
CA PHE A 119 -1.41 18.88 -1.73
C PHE A 119 -2.25 20.10 -2.14
N MET A 120 -2.67 20.19 -3.42
CA MET A 120 -3.57 21.23 -3.90
C MET A 120 -4.92 21.19 -3.17
N LEU A 121 -5.49 20.00 -3.00
CA LEU A 121 -6.72 19.81 -2.21
C LEU A 121 -6.52 20.19 -0.75
N ALA A 122 -5.36 19.89 -0.15
CA ALA A 122 -5.05 20.27 1.23
C ALA A 122 -4.94 21.79 1.41
N LEU A 123 -4.31 22.49 0.46
CA LEU A 123 -4.28 23.96 0.47
C LEU A 123 -5.69 24.54 0.38
N LEU A 124 -6.57 23.99 -0.47
CA LEU A 124 -7.96 24.40 -0.53
C LEU A 124 -8.66 24.12 0.80
N CYS A 125 -8.49 22.94 1.39
CA CYS A 125 -9.11 22.51 2.64
C CYS A 125 -8.57 23.22 3.90
N THR A 126 -7.46 23.93 3.81
CA THR A 126 -6.92 24.77 4.90
C THR A 126 -7.20 26.27 4.71
N SER A 127 -7.91 26.65 3.64
CA SER A 127 -8.32 28.02 3.36
C SER A 127 -9.49 28.45 4.30
N LYS A 128 -9.84 29.76 4.24
CA LYS A 128 -10.93 30.32 5.09
C LYS A 128 -12.34 30.11 4.51
N VAL A 129 -12.55 29.16 3.61
CA VAL A 129 -13.85 28.86 2.96
C VAL A 129 -14.77 28.11 3.92
N LYS A 130 -16.05 28.43 3.91
CA LYS A 130 -17.07 27.71 4.70
C LYS A 130 -17.37 26.33 4.07
N GLY A 131 -17.68 25.33 4.90
CA GLY A 131 -18.07 23.99 4.42
C GLY A 131 -16.91 23.03 4.16
N LEU A 132 -15.66 23.37 4.48
CA LEU A 132 -14.48 22.55 4.22
C LEU A 132 -14.52 21.17 4.88
N SER A 133 -15.23 21.01 6.01
CA SER A 133 -15.39 19.70 6.65
C SER A 133 -16.15 18.71 5.76
N PHE A 134 -17.18 19.19 5.04
CA PHE A 134 -17.90 18.39 4.07
C PHE A 134 -17.00 17.98 2.89
N PHE A 135 -16.22 18.92 2.34
CA PHE A 135 -15.29 18.63 1.26
C PHE A 135 -14.22 17.62 1.67
N ARG A 136 -13.64 17.75 2.88
CA ARG A 136 -12.69 16.77 3.41
C ARG A 136 -13.29 15.36 3.48
N ALA A 137 -14.50 15.23 4.00
CA ALA A 137 -15.21 13.96 4.07
C ALA A 137 -15.50 13.39 2.68
N SER A 138 -15.97 14.23 1.73
CA SER A 138 -16.30 13.80 0.36
C SER A 138 -15.07 13.32 -0.42
N TYR A 139 -13.94 14.01 -0.32
CA TYR A 139 -12.70 13.59 -0.98
C TYR A 139 -12.06 12.35 -0.34
N PHE A 140 -12.30 12.12 0.96
CA PHE A 140 -11.80 10.93 1.65
C PHE A 140 -12.65 9.68 1.36
N LEU A 141 -13.93 9.83 1.06
CA LEU A 141 -14.89 8.74 0.85
C LEU A 141 -14.41 7.67 -0.16
N PRO A 142 -13.83 8.01 -1.33
CA PRO A 142 -13.35 7.01 -2.28
C PRO A 142 -12.32 6.03 -1.71
N ASN A 143 -11.49 6.47 -0.78
CA ASN A 143 -10.49 5.62 -0.14
C ASN A 143 -11.09 4.55 0.79
N LEU A 144 -12.29 4.80 1.32
CA LEU A 144 -13.01 3.84 2.17
C LEU A 144 -13.68 2.71 1.37
N ILE A 145 -13.84 2.90 0.06
CA ILE A 145 -14.41 1.88 -0.81
C ILE A 145 -13.32 0.85 -1.14
N GLY A 146 -13.62 -0.43 -0.94
CA GLY A 146 -12.70 -1.51 -1.28
C GLY A 146 -12.30 -1.45 -2.77
N GLY A 147 -11.01 -1.58 -3.05
CA GLY A 147 -10.44 -1.38 -4.40
C GLY A 147 -11.07 -2.25 -5.49
N ILE A 148 -11.46 -3.47 -5.18
CA ILE A 148 -12.17 -4.37 -6.12
C ILE A 148 -13.55 -3.81 -6.48
N VAL A 149 -14.35 -3.41 -5.48
CA VAL A 149 -15.68 -2.83 -5.71
C VAL A 149 -15.56 -1.53 -6.51
N LEU A 150 -14.64 -0.68 -6.12
CA LEU A 150 -14.35 0.57 -6.82
C LEU A 150 -13.92 0.31 -8.27
N GLY A 151 -13.08 -0.67 -8.52
CA GLY A 151 -12.65 -1.07 -9.85
C GLY A 151 -13.81 -1.49 -10.75
N TYR A 152 -14.74 -2.32 -10.25
CA TYR A 152 -15.94 -2.73 -11.02
C TYR A 152 -16.92 -1.57 -11.26
N VAL A 153 -17.10 -0.66 -10.30
CA VAL A 153 -17.91 0.55 -10.49
C VAL A 153 -17.33 1.41 -11.62
N TRP A 154 -16.03 1.66 -11.62
CA TRP A 154 -15.39 2.41 -12.68
C TRP A 154 -15.36 1.65 -14.03
N GLN A 155 -15.22 0.32 -14.02
CA GLN A 155 -15.34 -0.50 -15.22
C GLN A 155 -16.72 -0.30 -15.88
N PHE A 156 -17.78 -0.30 -15.05
CA PHE A 156 -19.13 -0.01 -15.55
C PHE A 156 -19.24 1.42 -16.11
N VAL A 157 -18.68 2.41 -15.43
CA VAL A 157 -18.68 3.81 -15.90
C VAL A 157 -17.97 3.93 -17.24
N PHE A 158 -16.77 3.37 -17.39
CA PHE A 158 -16.00 3.45 -18.64
C PHE A 158 -16.65 2.69 -19.81
N ASN A 159 -17.24 1.53 -19.52
CA ASN A 159 -17.80 0.67 -20.57
C ASN A 159 -19.25 1.01 -20.95
N ASN A 160 -20.00 1.73 -20.12
CA ASN A 160 -21.42 1.98 -20.36
C ASN A 160 -21.75 3.47 -20.36
N VAL A 161 -21.35 4.21 -19.32
CA VAL A 161 -21.74 5.61 -19.15
C VAL A 161 -20.96 6.50 -20.11
N LEU A 162 -19.63 6.38 -20.09
CA LEU A 162 -18.75 7.24 -20.87
C LEU A 162 -18.92 7.03 -22.38
N ILE A 163 -19.11 5.78 -22.82
CA ILE A 163 -19.38 5.46 -24.23
C ILE A 163 -20.67 6.15 -24.70
N LYS A 164 -21.73 6.09 -23.91
CA LYS A 164 -23.01 6.73 -24.27
C LYS A 164 -22.92 8.25 -24.30
N MET A 165 -22.08 8.85 -23.46
CA MET A 165 -21.90 10.31 -23.41
C MET A 165 -21.02 10.84 -24.54
N THR A 166 -20.01 10.08 -24.94
CA THR A 166 -19.00 10.54 -25.91
C THR A 166 -19.14 9.94 -27.30
N ASN A 167 -20.03 8.96 -27.49
CA ASN A 167 -20.14 8.12 -28.70
C ASN A 167 -18.81 7.52 -29.17
N ASN A 168 -17.89 7.29 -28.25
CA ASN A 168 -16.55 6.76 -28.50
C ASN A 168 -16.41 5.32 -28.00
N ILE A 169 -15.32 4.67 -28.41
CA ILE A 169 -14.93 3.36 -27.92
C ILE A 169 -14.51 3.47 -26.45
N SER A 170 -14.76 2.43 -25.65
CA SER A 170 -14.33 2.39 -24.24
C SER A 170 -12.85 2.71 -24.07
N LEU A 171 -12.52 3.50 -23.05
CA LEU A 171 -11.13 3.76 -22.67
C LEU A 171 -10.37 2.48 -22.30
N LEU A 172 -11.06 1.42 -21.91
CA LEU A 172 -10.46 0.13 -21.56
C LEU A 172 -10.10 -0.74 -22.77
N SER A 173 -10.46 -0.32 -24.00
CA SER A 173 -10.24 -1.12 -25.22
C SER A 173 -8.78 -1.15 -25.67
N LYS A 174 -8.00 -0.11 -25.38
CA LYS A 174 -6.59 0.01 -25.77
C LYS A 174 -5.71 0.04 -24.52
N THR A 175 -4.55 -0.62 -24.55
CA THR A 175 -3.62 -0.71 -23.42
C THR A 175 -3.27 0.66 -22.85
N ASN A 176 -2.91 1.64 -23.67
CA ASN A 176 -2.50 2.96 -23.19
C ASN A 176 -3.64 3.73 -22.52
N THR A 177 -4.84 3.72 -23.08
CA THR A 177 -5.99 4.39 -22.47
C THR A 177 -6.48 3.66 -21.22
N ALA A 178 -6.37 2.33 -21.19
CA ALA A 178 -6.69 1.54 -20.02
C ALA A 178 -5.71 1.80 -18.86
N MET A 179 -4.41 1.95 -19.14
CA MET A 179 -3.42 2.36 -18.13
C MET A 179 -3.71 3.77 -17.61
N MET A 180 -4.09 4.72 -18.48
CA MET A 180 -4.52 6.06 -18.03
C MET A 180 -5.78 5.99 -17.16
N ALA A 181 -6.74 5.15 -17.51
CA ALA A 181 -7.95 4.93 -16.71
C ALA A 181 -7.59 4.40 -15.30
N ILE A 182 -6.68 3.44 -15.19
CA ILE A 182 -6.20 2.93 -13.89
C ILE A 182 -5.53 4.06 -13.08
N ILE A 183 -4.70 4.89 -13.71
CA ILE A 183 -4.03 6.03 -13.04
C ILE A 183 -5.05 7.03 -12.50
N VAL A 184 -6.05 7.41 -13.31
CA VAL A 184 -7.11 8.37 -12.90
C VAL A 184 -7.91 7.82 -11.73
N VAL A 185 -8.34 6.57 -11.80
CA VAL A 185 -9.09 5.91 -10.72
C VAL A 185 -8.26 5.83 -9.45
N TYR A 186 -6.97 5.51 -9.56
CA TYR A 186 -6.05 5.44 -8.44
C TYR A 186 -5.85 6.81 -7.78
N ILE A 187 -5.63 7.88 -8.57
CA ILE A 187 -5.52 9.26 -8.05
C ILE A 187 -6.79 9.64 -7.30
N TRP A 188 -7.96 9.39 -7.89
CA TRP A 188 -9.24 9.70 -7.27
C TRP A 188 -9.44 8.94 -5.95
N GLN A 189 -9.01 7.68 -5.88
CA GLN A 189 -9.09 6.86 -4.67
C GLN A 189 -8.17 7.36 -3.54
N TYR A 190 -6.91 7.67 -3.87
CA TYR A 190 -5.88 7.92 -2.86
C TYR A 190 -5.65 9.39 -2.53
N ALA A 191 -5.94 10.32 -3.44
CA ALA A 191 -5.64 11.74 -3.22
C ALA A 191 -6.32 12.32 -1.98
N GLY A 192 -7.56 11.91 -1.68
CA GLY A 192 -8.27 12.38 -0.48
C GLY A 192 -7.65 11.89 0.83
N TYR A 193 -7.15 10.66 0.87
CA TYR A 193 -6.43 10.14 2.04
C TYR A 193 -5.12 10.89 2.28
N ILE A 194 -4.32 11.05 1.25
CA ILE A 194 -3.06 11.79 1.32
C ILE A 194 -3.30 13.28 1.62
N MET A 195 -4.37 13.86 1.08
CA MET A 195 -4.82 15.23 1.40
C MET A 195 -5.02 15.43 2.90
N LEU A 196 -5.65 14.51 3.61
CA LEU A 196 -5.88 14.65 5.06
C LEU A 196 -4.57 14.71 5.84
N ILE A 197 -3.55 13.95 5.42
CA ILE A 197 -2.24 13.98 6.05
C ILE A 197 -1.57 15.34 5.79
N TYR A 198 -1.64 15.87 4.56
CA TYR A 198 -1.16 17.22 4.25
C TYR A 198 -1.91 18.30 5.00
N VAL A 199 -3.23 18.19 5.17
CA VAL A 199 -4.02 19.13 6.00
C VAL A 199 -3.50 19.17 7.42
N THR A 200 -3.20 18.00 8.01
CA THR A 200 -2.63 17.91 9.37
C THR A 200 -1.28 18.64 9.44
N GLY A 201 -0.37 18.39 8.50
CA GLY A 201 0.92 19.09 8.46
C GLY A 201 0.78 20.59 8.27
N LEU A 202 -0.06 21.04 7.32
CA LEU A 202 -0.28 22.46 7.06
C LEU A 202 -0.91 23.21 8.25
N THR A 203 -1.74 22.54 9.05
CA THR A 203 -2.35 23.15 10.24
C THR A 203 -1.40 23.25 11.43
N GLN A 204 -0.27 22.53 11.41
CA GLN A 204 0.77 22.63 12.44
C GLN A 204 1.73 23.81 12.22
N VAL A 205 1.71 24.45 11.04
CA VAL A 205 2.54 25.64 10.79
C VAL A 205 2.10 26.78 11.70
N PRO A 206 2.98 27.33 12.55
CA PRO A 206 2.62 28.39 13.49
C PRO A 206 2.10 29.64 12.79
N LYS A 207 1.01 30.22 13.32
CA LYS A 207 0.42 31.43 12.75
C LYS A 207 1.37 32.63 12.83
N ASP A 208 2.13 32.72 13.91
CA ASP A 208 3.09 33.81 14.14
C ASP A 208 4.14 33.90 13.02
N VAL A 209 4.61 32.74 12.52
CA VAL A 209 5.53 32.66 11.38
C VAL A 209 4.88 33.16 10.10
N LEU A 210 3.60 32.82 9.89
CA LEU A 210 2.86 33.28 8.71
C LEU A 210 2.56 34.78 8.77
N GLU A 211 2.25 35.31 9.95
CA GLU A 211 2.02 36.74 10.17
C GLU A 211 3.32 37.53 10.02
N ALA A 212 4.43 37.08 10.59
CA ALA A 212 5.75 37.69 10.41
C ALA A 212 6.13 37.75 8.91
N SER A 213 5.90 36.67 8.17
CA SER A 213 6.17 36.63 6.73
C SER A 213 5.37 37.67 5.92
N GLN A 214 4.12 37.93 6.37
CA GLN A 214 3.29 39.00 5.72
C GLN A 214 3.80 40.39 6.03
N ILE A 215 4.30 40.63 7.24
CA ILE A 215 4.93 41.89 7.64
C ILE A 215 6.21 42.12 6.80
N ASP A 216 6.99 41.07 6.54
CA ASP A 216 8.19 41.09 5.68
C ASP A 216 7.83 41.21 4.18
N GLY A 217 6.59 41.37 3.80
CA GLY A 217 6.13 41.56 2.43
C GLY A 217 6.11 40.29 1.58
N ALA A 218 6.14 39.06 2.18
CA ALA A 218 6.08 37.86 1.42
C ALA A 218 4.68 37.67 0.79
N ASN A 219 4.64 37.43 -0.51
CA ASN A 219 3.40 37.06 -1.20
C ASN A 219 3.03 35.59 -0.95
N ALA A 220 1.81 35.20 -1.37
CA ALA A 220 1.28 33.84 -1.15
C ALA A 220 2.19 32.75 -1.72
N VAL A 221 2.82 32.97 -2.86
CA VAL A 221 3.74 32.01 -3.51
C VAL A 221 5.02 31.88 -2.71
N THR A 222 5.61 33.01 -2.28
CA THR A 222 6.81 33.03 -1.44
C THR A 222 6.55 32.32 -0.10
N THR A 223 5.44 32.63 0.55
CA THR A 223 5.02 31.97 1.80
C THR A 223 4.83 30.46 1.59
N LEU A 224 4.25 30.03 0.46
CA LEU A 224 4.07 28.61 0.16
C LEU A 224 5.42 27.90 0.01
N PHE A 225 6.29 28.38 -0.89
CA PHE A 225 7.50 27.65 -1.25
C PHE A 225 8.65 27.84 -0.26
N LYS A 226 8.76 29.01 0.38
CA LYS A 226 9.88 29.31 1.30
C LYS A 226 9.56 29.04 2.78
N ILE A 227 8.27 28.91 3.14
CA ILE A 227 7.87 28.75 4.55
C ILE A 227 7.08 27.47 4.73
N LYS A 228 5.88 27.34 4.11
CA LYS A 228 4.99 26.21 4.36
C LYS A 228 5.62 24.89 3.92
N ILE A 229 6.11 24.78 2.69
CA ILE A 229 6.68 23.53 2.16
C ILE A 229 7.88 23.05 2.99
N PRO A 230 8.89 23.88 3.32
CA PRO A 230 9.96 23.47 4.20
C PRO A 230 9.47 23.02 5.58
N MET A 231 8.57 23.77 6.20
CA MET A 231 8.07 23.44 7.55
C MET A 231 7.26 22.12 7.62
N ILE A 232 6.70 21.67 6.51
CA ILE A 232 5.97 20.38 6.44
C ILE A 232 6.79 19.27 5.78
N ALA A 233 8.12 19.40 5.68
CA ALA A 233 8.98 18.45 5.00
C ALA A 233 8.78 17.00 5.50
N ALA A 234 8.68 16.79 6.81
CA ALA A 234 8.38 15.49 7.40
C ALA A 234 7.02 14.93 6.91
N THR A 235 6.01 15.78 6.80
CA THR A 235 4.69 15.37 6.25
C THR A 235 4.81 14.96 4.78
N ILE A 236 5.59 15.70 3.97
CA ILE A 236 5.84 15.36 2.56
C ILE A 236 6.53 14.00 2.46
N THR A 237 7.51 13.73 3.32
CA THR A 237 8.20 12.44 3.40
C THR A 237 7.22 11.31 3.67
N ILE A 238 6.35 11.46 4.67
CA ILE A 238 5.33 10.47 5.01
C ILE A 238 4.37 10.26 3.84
N CYS A 239 3.85 11.32 3.24
CA CYS A 239 2.92 11.25 2.11
C CYS A 239 3.55 10.54 0.89
N THR A 240 4.78 10.88 0.54
CA THR A 240 5.50 10.22 -0.57
C THR A 240 5.79 8.76 -0.29
N PHE A 241 6.15 8.39 0.94
CA PHE A 241 6.36 7.00 1.36
C PHE A 241 5.07 6.18 1.27
N LEU A 242 3.97 6.70 1.79
CA LEU A 242 2.66 6.04 1.74
C LEU A 242 2.17 5.85 0.30
N THR A 243 2.32 6.88 -0.54
CA THR A 243 1.93 6.79 -1.96
C THR A 243 2.80 5.79 -2.71
N LEU A 244 4.12 5.78 -2.47
CA LEU A 244 5.05 4.85 -3.08
C LEU A 244 4.69 3.40 -2.73
N THR A 245 4.53 3.10 -1.45
CA THR A 245 4.23 1.73 -0.99
C THR A 245 2.86 1.25 -1.44
N SER A 246 1.85 2.12 -1.46
CA SER A 246 0.50 1.80 -1.95
C SER A 246 0.49 1.55 -3.46
N ALA A 247 1.19 2.39 -4.24
CA ALA A 247 1.26 2.25 -5.70
C ALA A 247 1.98 0.96 -6.13
N PHE A 248 3.07 0.58 -5.44
CA PHE A 248 3.73 -0.69 -5.70
C PHE A 248 2.81 -1.90 -5.49
N LYS A 249 2.00 -1.87 -4.43
CA LYS A 249 1.07 -2.95 -4.06
C LYS A 249 -0.24 -2.93 -4.83
N GLN A 250 -0.37 -2.07 -5.86
CA GLN A 250 -1.62 -1.94 -6.60
C GLN A 250 -2.00 -3.25 -7.29
N PHE A 251 -3.07 -3.86 -6.79
CA PHE A 251 -3.65 -5.12 -7.27
C PHE A 251 -5.13 -4.96 -7.59
N ASP A 252 -5.92 -4.49 -6.62
CA ASP A 252 -7.38 -4.53 -6.63
C ASP A 252 -7.99 -3.83 -7.83
N VAL A 253 -7.64 -2.55 -8.06
CA VAL A 253 -8.18 -1.77 -9.18
C VAL A 253 -7.66 -2.34 -10.50
N ASN A 254 -6.40 -2.79 -10.58
CA ASN A 254 -5.87 -3.38 -11.80
C ASN A 254 -6.60 -4.68 -12.16
N MET A 255 -6.88 -5.53 -11.17
CA MET A 255 -7.65 -6.77 -11.35
C MET A 255 -9.09 -6.47 -11.78
N ALA A 256 -9.80 -5.62 -11.03
CA ALA A 256 -11.22 -5.38 -11.25
C ALA A 256 -11.52 -4.54 -12.48
N LEU A 257 -10.65 -3.58 -12.85
CA LEU A 257 -10.88 -2.68 -13.97
C LEU A 257 -10.52 -3.31 -15.32
N THR A 258 -9.38 -3.98 -15.41
CA THR A 258 -8.82 -4.51 -16.67
C THR A 258 -8.50 -5.99 -16.63
N ASN A 259 -8.41 -6.60 -15.45
CA ASN A 259 -7.87 -7.93 -15.22
C ASN A 259 -6.48 -8.13 -15.89
N GLY A 260 -5.72 -7.05 -16.03
CA GLY A 260 -4.40 -7.08 -16.66
C GLY A 260 -4.40 -7.25 -18.16
N THR A 261 -5.56 -7.26 -18.83
CA THR A 261 -5.67 -7.45 -20.29
C THR A 261 -5.10 -6.25 -21.05
N GLY A 262 -4.89 -6.43 -22.35
CA GLY A 262 -4.35 -5.44 -23.26
C GLY A 262 -3.26 -6.01 -24.14
N SER A 263 -3.07 -5.43 -25.34
CA SER A 263 -2.10 -5.89 -26.30
C SER A 263 -0.86 -5.00 -26.33
N VAL A 264 0.31 -5.63 -26.41
CA VAL A 264 1.59 -4.98 -26.70
C VAL A 264 2.16 -5.65 -27.93
N ALA A 265 2.29 -4.92 -29.01
CA ALA A 265 2.60 -5.46 -30.34
C ALA A 265 3.99 -6.11 -30.42
N SER A 266 4.97 -5.53 -29.73
CA SER A 266 6.31 -6.10 -29.70
C SER A 266 7.03 -5.67 -28.42
N PHE A 267 7.40 -6.64 -27.60
CA PHE A 267 8.27 -6.46 -26.46
C PHE A 267 9.32 -7.57 -26.45
N PHE A 268 10.57 -7.22 -26.71
CA PHE A 268 11.66 -8.16 -26.96
C PHE A 268 11.29 -9.24 -28.03
N GLY A 269 10.64 -8.82 -29.11
CA GLY A 269 10.20 -9.71 -30.18
C GLY A 269 8.94 -10.54 -29.87
N ASN A 270 8.33 -10.38 -28.69
CA ASN A 270 7.14 -11.11 -28.28
C ASN A 270 5.88 -10.23 -28.32
N TYR A 271 4.76 -10.79 -28.79
CA TYR A 271 3.44 -10.20 -28.64
C TYR A 271 2.89 -10.55 -27.26
N LEU A 272 2.44 -9.54 -26.51
CA LEU A 272 1.87 -9.75 -25.18
C LEU A 272 0.38 -9.41 -25.17
N THR A 273 -0.40 -10.23 -24.46
CA THR A 273 -1.86 -10.05 -24.25
C THR A 273 -2.19 -9.53 -22.85
N ASN A 274 -1.19 -9.19 -22.09
CA ASN A 274 -1.30 -8.74 -20.70
C ASN A 274 -0.75 -7.31 -20.51
N GLY A 275 -1.05 -6.42 -21.45
CA GLY A 275 -0.48 -5.08 -21.55
C GLY A 275 -0.71 -4.17 -20.35
N THR A 276 -1.78 -4.38 -19.58
CA THR A 276 -2.08 -3.61 -18.35
C THR A 276 -1.80 -4.38 -17.06
N GLN A 277 -1.22 -5.58 -17.14
CA GLN A 277 -0.96 -6.43 -15.99
C GLN A 277 0.23 -5.92 -15.17
N MET A 278 -0.04 -5.28 -14.04
CA MET A 278 1.02 -4.88 -13.09
C MET A 278 1.58 -6.07 -12.31
N LEU A 279 2.71 -5.85 -11.67
CA LEU A 279 3.52 -6.91 -11.04
C LEU A 279 2.76 -7.71 -9.98
N ALA A 280 2.00 -7.06 -9.11
CA ALA A 280 1.19 -7.76 -8.10
C ALA A 280 0.17 -8.72 -8.74
N LEU A 281 -0.49 -8.29 -9.83
CA LEU A 281 -1.43 -9.11 -10.58
C LEU A 281 -0.71 -10.23 -11.39
N ASN A 282 0.50 -9.98 -11.90
CA ASN A 282 1.32 -11.01 -12.55
C ASN A 282 1.71 -12.12 -11.56
N ILE A 283 2.12 -11.76 -10.34
CA ILE A 283 2.42 -12.71 -9.27
C ILE A 283 1.20 -13.56 -8.95
N TYR A 284 0.04 -12.93 -8.73
CA TYR A 284 -1.22 -13.61 -8.45
C TYR A 284 -1.59 -14.59 -9.58
N ASN A 285 -1.56 -14.15 -10.83
CA ASN A 285 -1.89 -14.98 -11.97
C ASN A 285 -0.90 -16.14 -12.15
N THR A 286 0.38 -15.95 -11.82
CA THR A 286 1.37 -17.03 -11.86
C THR A 286 1.08 -18.08 -10.79
N ALA A 287 0.85 -17.63 -9.55
CA ALA A 287 0.64 -18.54 -8.43
C ALA A 287 -0.73 -19.25 -8.52
N ILE A 288 -1.81 -18.47 -8.72
CA ILE A 288 -3.18 -18.97 -8.57
C ILE A 288 -3.76 -19.43 -9.92
N SER A 289 -3.71 -18.59 -10.97
CA SER A 289 -4.36 -18.94 -12.24
C SER A 289 -3.59 -20.00 -13.03
N LYS A 290 -2.24 -19.98 -12.96
CA LYS A 290 -1.39 -20.97 -13.61
C LYS A 290 -0.95 -22.13 -12.70
N ASN A 291 -1.35 -22.12 -11.42
CA ASN A 291 -0.95 -23.09 -10.39
C ASN A 291 0.56 -23.29 -10.25
N ASN A 292 1.36 -22.26 -10.58
CA ASN A 292 2.80 -22.30 -10.46
C ASN A 292 3.25 -21.54 -9.22
N TYR A 293 3.07 -22.16 -8.06
CA TYR A 293 3.28 -21.52 -6.76
C TYR A 293 4.75 -21.18 -6.52
N ALA A 294 5.69 -22.08 -6.85
CA ALA A 294 7.10 -21.85 -6.64
C ALA A 294 7.64 -20.66 -7.45
N LEU A 295 7.24 -20.55 -8.73
CA LEU A 295 7.57 -19.40 -9.56
C LEU A 295 6.88 -18.12 -9.05
N GLY A 296 5.63 -18.24 -8.60
CA GLY A 296 4.90 -17.14 -7.96
C GLY A 296 5.61 -16.63 -6.71
N GLN A 297 6.13 -17.53 -5.86
CA GLN A 297 6.93 -17.19 -4.68
C GLN A 297 8.24 -16.50 -5.07
N ALA A 298 8.97 -17.00 -6.07
CA ALA A 298 10.20 -16.35 -6.55
C ALA A 298 9.94 -14.91 -7.02
N LYS A 299 8.85 -14.68 -7.78
CA LYS A 299 8.42 -13.33 -8.20
C LYS A 299 8.04 -12.45 -6.99
N ALA A 300 7.33 -12.99 -6.00
CA ALA A 300 6.92 -12.27 -4.80
C ALA A 300 8.12 -11.87 -3.93
N ILE A 301 9.12 -12.73 -3.78
CA ILE A 301 10.35 -12.43 -3.04
C ILE A 301 11.14 -11.32 -3.75
N LEU A 302 11.30 -11.39 -5.07
CA LEU A 302 11.96 -10.31 -5.81
C LEU A 302 11.19 -8.99 -5.67
N PHE A 303 9.87 -9.03 -5.78
CA PHE A 303 9.02 -7.86 -5.57
C PHE A 303 9.20 -7.25 -4.18
N PHE A 304 9.23 -8.08 -3.14
CA PHE A 304 9.49 -7.64 -1.76
C PHE A 304 10.87 -6.97 -1.63
N ILE A 305 11.92 -7.56 -2.22
CA ILE A 305 13.28 -6.99 -2.18
C ILE A 305 13.31 -5.62 -2.87
N ILE A 306 12.69 -5.49 -4.05
CA ILE A 306 12.62 -4.22 -4.78
C ILE A 306 11.87 -3.17 -3.96
N LEU A 307 10.69 -3.51 -3.42
CA LEU A 307 9.90 -2.60 -2.61
C LEU A 307 10.67 -2.15 -1.36
N ALA A 308 11.31 -3.07 -0.64
CA ALA A 308 12.10 -2.75 0.54
C ALA A 308 13.28 -1.84 0.21
N ALA A 309 14.04 -2.15 -0.86
CA ALA A 309 15.16 -1.35 -1.30
C ALA A 309 14.75 0.08 -1.68
N VAL A 310 13.71 0.23 -2.51
CA VAL A 310 13.20 1.54 -2.94
C VAL A 310 12.67 2.33 -1.75
N SER A 311 11.94 1.68 -0.84
CA SER A 311 11.41 2.31 0.38
C SER A 311 12.52 2.82 1.31
N ILE A 312 13.57 2.01 1.54
CA ILE A 312 14.71 2.41 2.36
C ILE A 312 15.47 3.58 1.73
N ILE A 313 15.70 3.53 0.42
CA ILE A 313 16.37 4.61 -0.32
C ILE A 313 15.56 5.91 -0.21
N GLN A 314 14.24 5.84 -0.44
CA GLN A 314 13.35 7.00 -0.37
C GLN A 314 13.38 7.64 1.02
N VAL A 315 13.25 6.85 2.10
CA VAL A 315 13.27 7.35 3.48
C VAL A 315 14.64 7.97 3.81
N ARG A 316 15.75 7.33 3.42
CA ARG A 316 17.09 7.89 3.66
C ARG A 316 17.33 9.22 2.96
N ILE A 317 16.85 9.36 1.71
CA ILE A 317 16.99 10.61 0.95
C ILE A 317 16.14 11.71 1.58
N SER A 318 14.93 11.38 2.02
CA SER A 318 14.03 12.36 2.63
C SER A 318 14.54 12.84 4.00
N ASN A 319 14.99 11.93 4.87
CA ASN A 319 15.49 12.29 6.20
C ASN A 319 16.73 13.22 6.14
N LYS A 320 17.61 13.05 5.13
CA LYS A 320 18.73 13.99 4.95
C LYS A 320 18.24 15.42 4.71
N LYS A 321 17.21 15.60 3.91
CA LYS A 321 16.64 16.92 3.62
C LYS A 321 15.91 17.54 4.81
N GLU A 322 15.38 16.72 5.73
CA GLU A 322 14.73 17.21 6.96
C GLU A 322 15.74 17.74 7.98
N VAL A 323 16.94 17.15 8.05
CA VAL A 323 18.00 17.56 8.99
C VAL A 323 18.72 18.83 8.50
N GLU A 324 18.72 19.10 7.20
CA GLU A 324 19.40 20.26 6.60
C GLU A 324 18.51 21.53 6.56
N MET A 325 17.23 21.44 6.95
CA MET A 325 16.27 22.55 7.05
C MET A 325 15.98 22.93 8.50
#